data_d1fa6c3a0a48b0c453cd466533ed4ce5
#
_entry.id   d1fa6c3a0a48b0c453cd466533ed4ce5
#
_cell.length_a   1.000
_cell.length_b   1.000
_cell.length_c   1.000
_cell.angle_alpha   90.00
_cell.angle_beta   90.00
_cell.angle_gamma   90.00
#
_symmetry.space_group_name_H-M   'P 1'
#
loop_
_entity.id
_entity.type
_entity.pdbx_description
1 polymer ?
#
loop_
_entity_poly.entity_id
_entity_poly.type
_entity_poly.pdbx_seq_one_letter_code
_entity_poly.pdbx_strand_id
1 'polypeptide(L)'
;KVEIADNVSIGPNCVIKDSILRSGAVVKANSHLEGAEVGEGADCGPFARLRPGTVLAANAHVGNFVELKNTHLGEGAKAGHLSYLGDSEIGARTNIGAGTITCNYDGANKFKTVMGEDVFIGSNSSLVAPLNLGDGSTTGAGSTITADVPAQALAVGRGRQRNLENWPRPTKR
;
A
#
# COMPACT_ATOMS: atom_id res chain seq x y z
N LYS A 1 -2.74 23.30 -9.33
CA LYS A 1 -2.14 23.16 -10.67
C LYS A 1 -1.96 21.69 -10.99
N VAL A 2 -2.28 21.25 -12.21
CA VAL A 2 -2.00 19.88 -12.67
C VAL A 2 -0.98 19.94 -13.79
N GLU A 3 0.03 19.07 -13.75
CA GLU A 3 1.01 18.88 -14.80
C GLU A 3 0.87 17.50 -15.42
N ILE A 4 0.76 17.43 -16.74
CA ILE A 4 0.54 16.17 -17.47
C ILE A 4 1.60 16.08 -18.57
N ALA A 5 2.42 15.05 -18.51
CA ALA A 5 3.45 14.77 -19.51
C ALA A 5 2.87 14.00 -20.73
N ASP A 6 3.75 13.53 -21.61
CA ASP A 6 3.35 12.84 -22.83
C ASP A 6 2.81 11.41 -22.55
N ASN A 7 1.90 10.96 -23.41
CA ASN A 7 1.33 9.60 -23.39
C ASN A 7 0.62 9.20 -22.09
N VAL A 8 0.15 10.17 -21.31
CA VAL A 8 -0.66 9.91 -20.10
C VAL A 8 -2.05 9.46 -20.50
N SER A 9 -2.58 8.44 -19.82
CA SER A 9 -3.95 7.97 -20.00
C SER A 9 -4.77 8.21 -18.73
N ILE A 10 -5.93 8.86 -18.89
CA ILE A 10 -6.84 9.16 -17.78
C ILE A 10 -8.21 8.59 -18.08
N GLY A 11 -8.68 7.69 -17.24
CA GLY A 11 -10.01 7.09 -17.34
C GLY A 11 -11.13 8.05 -16.93
N PRO A 12 -12.38 7.66 -17.14
CA PRO A 12 -13.54 8.50 -16.81
C PRO A 12 -13.70 8.70 -15.29
N ASN A 13 -14.37 9.81 -14.94
CA ASN A 13 -14.74 10.17 -13.56
C ASN A 13 -13.54 10.30 -12.60
N CYS A 14 -12.36 10.64 -13.11
CA CYS A 14 -11.21 10.92 -12.25
C CYS A 14 -11.25 12.34 -11.75
N VAL A 15 -10.85 12.55 -10.49
CA VAL A 15 -10.59 13.86 -9.89
C VAL A 15 -9.10 14.00 -9.68
N ILE A 16 -8.47 14.98 -10.35
CA ILE A 16 -7.03 15.22 -10.28
C ILE A 16 -6.79 16.67 -9.91
N LYS A 17 -6.11 16.90 -8.78
CA LYS A 17 -5.90 18.22 -8.23
C LYS A 17 -4.45 18.36 -7.72
N ASP A 18 -3.80 19.46 -8.06
CA ASP A 18 -2.46 19.79 -7.60
C ASP A 18 -1.45 18.63 -7.71
N SER A 19 -1.47 17.92 -8.84
CA SER A 19 -0.75 16.66 -9.05
C SER A 19 0.08 16.68 -10.33
N ILE A 20 1.07 15.79 -10.38
CA ILE A 20 1.98 15.63 -11.51
C ILE A 20 1.83 14.22 -12.06
N LEU A 21 1.56 14.10 -13.36
CA LEU A 21 1.50 12.83 -14.09
C LEU A 21 2.66 12.77 -15.07
N ARG A 22 3.60 11.87 -14.84
CA ARG A 22 4.78 11.69 -15.69
C ARG A 22 4.46 10.90 -16.96
N SER A 23 5.42 10.85 -17.86
CA SER A 23 5.24 10.21 -19.18
C SER A 23 4.75 8.77 -19.06
N GLY A 24 3.72 8.42 -19.84
CA GLY A 24 3.14 7.09 -19.85
C GLY A 24 2.35 6.71 -18.59
N ALA A 25 2.13 7.62 -17.65
CA ALA A 25 1.33 7.34 -16.45
C ALA A 25 -0.13 7.02 -16.80
N VAL A 26 -0.74 6.09 -16.04
CA VAL A 26 -2.12 5.67 -16.25
C VAL A 26 -2.95 5.89 -14.98
N VAL A 27 -3.98 6.72 -15.08
CA VAL A 27 -4.98 6.91 -14.02
C VAL A 27 -6.28 6.24 -14.45
N LYS A 28 -6.62 5.11 -13.85
CA LYS A 28 -7.83 4.36 -14.20
C LYS A 28 -9.08 5.00 -13.58
N ALA A 29 -10.24 4.65 -14.12
CA ALA A 29 -11.53 5.23 -13.80
C ALA A 29 -11.82 5.39 -12.30
N ASN A 30 -12.57 6.44 -11.96
CA ASN A 30 -13.07 6.72 -10.61
C ASN A 30 -11.96 6.91 -9.55
N SER A 31 -10.77 7.32 -9.95
CA SER A 31 -9.65 7.58 -9.02
C SER A 31 -9.60 9.05 -8.61
N HIS A 32 -9.12 9.30 -7.38
CA HIS A 32 -9.01 10.64 -6.81
C HIS A 32 -7.56 10.91 -6.41
N LEU A 33 -6.93 11.88 -7.06
CA LEU A 33 -5.56 12.31 -6.83
C LEU A 33 -5.54 13.77 -6.36
N GLU A 34 -4.88 14.04 -5.25
CA GLU A 34 -4.68 15.40 -4.74
C GLU A 34 -3.26 15.54 -4.18
N GLY A 35 -2.49 16.50 -4.70
CA GLY A 35 -1.12 16.74 -4.24
C GLY A 35 -0.20 15.53 -4.38
N ALA A 36 -0.36 14.75 -5.45
CA ALA A 36 0.33 13.49 -5.67
C ALA A 36 1.17 13.53 -6.95
N GLU A 37 2.19 12.69 -7.02
CA GLU A 37 2.96 12.45 -8.24
C GLU A 37 2.83 11.01 -8.68
N VAL A 38 2.50 10.79 -9.97
CA VAL A 38 2.47 9.48 -10.62
C VAL A 38 3.63 9.42 -11.59
N GLY A 39 4.61 8.57 -11.29
CA GLY A 39 5.87 8.42 -12.01
C GLY A 39 5.71 7.84 -13.41
N GLU A 40 6.83 7.76 -14.11
CA GLU A 40 6.89 7.27 -15.50
C GLU A 40 6.39 5.83 -15.57
N GLY A 41 5.42 5.57 -16.46
CA GLY A 41 4.84 4.24 -16.64
C GLY A 41 4.09 3.68 -15.42
N ALA A 42 3.97 4.44 -14.34
CA ALA A 42 3.22 4.01 -13.17
C ALA A 42 1.70 4.07 -13.41
N ASP A 43 0.96 3.23 -12.71
CA ASP A 43 -0.49 3.22 -12.85
C ASP A 43 -1.23 3.19 -11.50
N CYS A 44 -2.40 3.81 -11.45
CA CYS A 44 -3.26 3.79 -10.28
C CYS A 44 -4.74 3.60 -10.64
N GLY A 45 -5.46 2.93 -9.75
CA GLY A 45 -6.88 2.66 -9.87
C GLY A 45 -7.24 1.31 -10.50
N PRO A 46 -8.53 1.08 -10.83
CA PRO A 46 -9.64 2.03 -10.60
C PRO A 46 -9.95 2.22 -9.11
N PHE A 47 -10.67 3.29 -8.75
CA PHE A 47 -11.04 3.59 -7.36
C PHE A 47 -9.85 3.71 -6.41
N ALA A 48 -8.72 4.24 -6.87
CA ALA A 48 -7.58 4.56 -6.02
C ALA A 48 -7.72 5.97 -5.44
N ARG A 49 -7.15 6.19 -4.26
CA ARG A 49 -7.05 7.50 -3.63
C ARG A 49 -5.61 7.85 -3.30
N LEU A 50 -5.04 8.80 -4.01
CA LEU A 50 -3.71 9.34 -3.73
C LEU A 50 -3.86 10.72 -3.06
N ARG A 51 -3.44 10.80 -1.80
CA ARG A 51 -3.54 12.01 -0.98
C ARG A 51 -2.21 12.77 -1.01
N PRO A 52 -2.22 14.03 -0.49
CA PRO A 52 -1.03 14.88 -0.51
C PRO A 52 0.24 14.20 0.05
N GLY A 53 1.35 14.44 -0.63
CA GLY A 53 2.65 13.86 -0.31
C GLY A 53 2.85 12.43 -0.83
N THR A 54 1.93 11.92 -1.65
CA THR A 54 2.09 10.59 -2.27
C THR A 54 2.93 10.70 -3.54
N VAL A 55 3.93 9.84 -3.66
CA VAL A 55 4.75 9.68 -4.86
C VAL A 55 4.78 8.22 -5.28
N LEU A 56 4.35 7.95 -6.50
CA LEU A 56 4.56 6.66 -7.17
C LEU A 56 5.81 6.78 -8.03
N ALA A 57 6.84 5.99 -7.77
CA ALA A 57 8.03 5.94 -8.61
C ALA A 57 7.73 5.27 -9.97
N ALA A 58 8.72 5.17 -10.83
CA ALA A 58 8.55 4.57 -12.16
C ALA A 58 8.00 3.15 -12.06
N ASN A 59 7.04 2.81 -12.93
CA ASN A 59 6.40 1.49 -13.03
C ASN A 59 5.74 0.99 -11.73
N ALA A 60 5.53 1.83 -10.74
CA ALA A 60 4.80 1.46 -9.52
C ALA A 60 3.31 1.24 -9.83
N HIS A 61 2.70 0.30 -9.13
CA HIS A 61 1.30 -0.08 -9.33
C HIS A 61 0.46 0.09 -8.08
N VAL A 62 -0.62 0.85 -8.19
CA VAL A 62 -1.65 1.00 -7.14
C VAL A 62 -2.98 0.52 -7.70
N GLY A 63 -3.57 -0.52 -7.12
CA GLY A 63 -4.82 -1.09 -7.59
C GLY A 63 -6.07 -0.47 -6.95
N ASN A 64 -7.16 -1.23 -7.01
CA ASN A 64 -8.47 -0.76 -6.59
C ASN A 64 -8.65 -0.72 -5.06
N PHE A 65 -9.34 0.33 -4.60
CA PHE A 65 -9.61 0.58 -3.18
C PHE A 65 -8.35 0.65 -2.34
N VAL A 66 -7.29 1.23 -2.91
CA VAL A 66 -6.04 1.52 -2.21
C VAL A 66 -5.96 3.02 -1.96
N GLU A 67 -5.69 3.38 -0.71
CA GLU A 67 -5.45 4.77 -0.31
C GLU A 67 -4.00 4.94 0.14
N LEU A 68 -3.30 5.91 -0.45
CA LEU A 68 -1.97 6.34 -0.05
C LEU A 68 -2.01 7.79 0.46
N LYS A 69 -1.26 8.08 1.52
CA LYS A 69 -1.10 9.42 2.08
C LYS A 69 0.33 9.63 2.56
N ASN A 70 0.98 10.68 2.08
CA ASN A 70 2.37 10.99 2.47
C ASN A 70 3.26 9.74 2.39
N THR A 71 3.23 9.07 1.24
CA THR A 71 3.84 7.76 1.02
C THR A 71 4.61 7.76 -0.29
N HIS A 72 5.84 7.28 -0.24
CA HIS A 72 6.63 6.98 -1.42
C HIS A 72 6.55 5.49 -1.73
N LEU A 73 6.05 5.14 -2.90
CA LEU A 73 5.99 3.79 -3.43
C LEU A 73 7.09 3.62 -4.48
N GLY A 74 8.11 2.82 -4.18
CA GLY A 74 9.32 2.66 -4.97
C GLY A 74 9.11 2.05 -6.35
N GLU A 75 10.17 2.06 -7.16
CA GLU A 75 10.13 1.58 -8.54
C GLU A 75 9.64 0.13 -8.62
N GLY A 76 8.63 -0.11 -9.46
CA GLY A 76 8.03 -1.42 -9.66
C GLY A 76 7.34 -2.02 -8.44
N ALA A 77 7.22 -1.28 -7.33
CA ALA A 77 6.48 -1.74 -6.16
C ALA A 77 4.98 -1.77 -6.42
N LYS A 78 4.27 -2.64 -5.72
CA LYS A 78 2.84 -2.93 -5.99
C LYS A 78 2.01 -2.93 -4.72
N ALA A 79 0.89 -2.23 -4.76
CA ALA A 79 -0.19 -2.27 -3.77
C ALA A 79 -1.52 -2.47 -4.50
N GLY A 80 -1.87 -3.73 -4.79
CA GLY A 80 -2.94 -4.06 -5.75
C GLY A 80 -4.37 -3.90 -5.24
N HIS A 81 -4.63 -4.05 -3.95
CA HIS A 81 -6.00 -4.18 -3.45
C HIS A 81 -6.18 -3.74 -2.00
N LEU A 82 -7.28 -2.98 -1.73
CA LEU A 82 -7.89 -2.86 -0.40
C LEU A 82 -6.90 -2.49 0.72
N SER A 83 -5.98 -1.56 0.49
CA SER A 83 -4.92 -1.24 1.45
C SER A 83 -4.93 0.24 1.82
N TYR A 84 -4.51 0.53 3.07
CA TYR A 84 -4.19 1.88 3.50
C TYR A 84 -2.70 1.97 3.83
N LEU A 85 -2.00 2.84 3.09
CA LEU A 85 -0.57 3.09 3.28
C LEU A 85 -0.37 4.58 3.59
N GLY A 86 -0.11 4.88 4.85
CA GLY A 86 0.12 6.24 5.33
C GLY A 86 1.48 6.42 5.95
N ASP A 87 2.10 7.58 5.71
CA ASP A 87 3.39 7.97 6.26
C ASP A 87 4.46 6.88 6.08
N SER A 88 4.65 6.41 4.83
CA SER A 88 5.49 5.24 4.52
C SER A 88 6.52 5.50 3.43
N GLU A 89 7.70 4.89 3.59
CA GLU A 89 8.71 4.74 2.53
C GLU A 89 8.76 3.28 2.14
N ILE A 90 8.45 2.96 0.90
CA ILE A 90 8.36 1.60 0.40
C ILE A 90 9.37 1.42 -0.73
N GLY A 91 10.34 0.54 -0.52
CA GLY A 91 11.43 0.27 -1.46
C GLY A 91 10.96 -0.40 -2.75
N ALA A 92 11.87 -0.41 -3.72
CA ALA A 92 11.62 -0.93 -5.06
C ALA A 92 11.17 -2.41 -5.04
N ARG A 93 10.32 -2.81 -5.99
CA ARG A 93 9.83 -4.18 -6.21
C ARG A 93 9.09 -4.82 -5.04
N THR A 94 8.82 -4.05 -3.99
CA THR A 94 8.06 -4.49 -2.81
C THR A 94 6.61 -4.78 -3.20
N ASN A 95 6.08 -5.88 -2.67
CA ASN A 95 4.69 -6.27 -2.87
C ASN A 95 3.87 -6.15 -1.59
N ILE A 96 2.86 -5.32 -1.62
CA ILE A 96 1.92 -5.12 -0.51
C ILE A 96 0.71 -6.04 -0.73
N GLY A 97 0.52 -6.99 0.17
CA GLY A 97 -0.63 -7.89 0.15
C GLY A 97 -1.96 -7.16 0.41
N ALA A 98 -3.02 -7.68 -0.16
CA ALA A 98 -4.37 -7.13 -0.01
C ALA A 98 -4.78 -6.97 1.46
N GLY A 99 -5.45 -5.87 1.81
CA GLY A 99 -5.91 -5.61 3.17
C GLY A 99 -4.81 -5.17 4.14
N THR A 100 -3.64 -4.78 3.64
CA THR A 100 -2.56 -4.27 4.48
C THR A 100 -2.88 -2.86 4.98
N ILE A 101 -2.59 -2.61 6.25
CA ILE A 101 -2.74 -1.31 6.89
C ILE A 101 -1.44 -0.92 7.58
N THR A 102 -0.91 0.27 7.28
CA THR A 102 0.08 0.92 8.12
C THR A 102 -0.63 1.63 9.26
N CYS A 103 -0.43 1.15 10.49
CA CYS A 103 -1.00 1.78 11.68
C CYS A 103 -0.08 2.93 12.10
N ASN A 104 -0.21 4.07 11.42
CA ASN A 104 0.71 5.22 11.50
C ASN A 104 0.32 6.27 12.55
N TYR A 105 -0.76 6.06 13.30
CA TYR A 105 -1.29 7.03 14.24
C TYR A 105 -1.66 6.37 15.58
N ASP A 106 -1.16 6.92 16.70
CA ASP A 106 -1.38 6.39 18.04
C ASP A 106 -2.51 7.09 18.82
N GLY A 107 -3.21 8.00 18.17
CA GLY A 107 -4.24 8.84 18.79
C GLY A 107 -3.76 10.29 19.04
N ALA A 108 -2.46 10.56 18.97
CA ALA A 108 -1.85 11.88 19.15
C ALA A 108 -0.78 12.17 18.10
N ASN A 109 0.12 11.21 17.84
CA ASN A 109 1.29 11.37 16.98
C ASN A 109 1.24 10.45 15.76
N LYS A 110 1.99 10.81 14.73
CA LYS A 110 2.17 9.99 13.54
C LYS A 110 3.58 9.46 13.48
N PHE A 111 3.69 8.22 13.05
CA PHE A 111 4.96 7.49 12.93
C PHE A 111 5.11 6.90 11.53
N LYS A 112 6.35 6.64 11.16
CA LYS A 112 6.70 6.19 9.81
C LYS A 112 6.90 4.67 9.78
N THR A 113 6.47 4.06 8.66
CA THR A 113 6.85 2.70 8.29
C THR A 113 7.85 2.78 7.14
N VAL A 114 8.99 2.09 7.28
CA VAL A 114 10.03 2.01 6.26
C VAL A 114 10.18 0.57 5.82
N MET A 115 10.08 0.33 4.53
CA MET A 115 10.30 -0.98 3.91
C MET A 115 11.46 -0.87 2.93
N GLY A 116 12.37 -1.81 3.00
CA GLY A 116 13.45 -1.98 2.03
C GLY A 116 12.95 -2.44 0.66
N GLU A 117 13.88 -2.89 -0.17
CA GLU A 117 13.58 -3.43 -1.48
C GLU A 117 13.14 -4.90 -1.41
N ASP A 118 12.37 -5.36 -2.39
CA ASP A 118 11.93 -6.76 -2.53
C ASP A 118 11.21 -7.32 -1.30
N VAL A 119 10.58 -6.47 -0.49
CA VAL A 119 9.79 -6.89 0.68
C VAL A 119 8.47 -7.49 0.22
N PHE A 120 8.04 -8.58 0.87
CA PHE A 120 6.73 -9.18 0.63
C PHE A 120 5.84 -9.09 1.87
N ILE A 121 4.79 -8.29 1.79
CA ILE A 121 3.80 -8.18 2.86
C ILE A 121 2.65 -9.14 2.60
N GLY A 122 2.44 -10.09 3.51
CA GLY A 122 1.31 -11.02 3.43
C GLY A 122 -0.03 -10.29 3.60
N SER A 123 -1.07 -10.80 2.95
CA SER A 123 -2.42 -10.20 3.00
C SER A 123 -2.96 -10.06 4.43
N ASN A 124 -3.77 -9.02 4.66
CA ASN A 124 -4.36 -8.69 5.96
C ASN A 124 -3.32 -8.49 7.07
N SER A 125 -2.19 -7.88 6.74
CA SER A 125 -1.18 -7.50 7.72
C SER A 125 -1.45 -6.12 8.29
N SER A 126 -1.30 -5.98 9.61
CA SER A 126 -1.27 -4.68 10.30
C SER A 126 0.17 -4.35 10.68
N LEU A 127 0.69 -3.26 10.15
CA LEU A 127 2.07 -2.80 10.37
C LEU A 127 2.05 -1.63 11.34
N VAL A 128 2.44 -1.88 12.59
CA VAL A 128 2.34 -0.88 13.68
C VAL A 128 3.60 -0.03 13.69
N ALA A 129 3.47 1.21 13.23
CA ALA A 129 4.57 2.17 13.20
C ALA A 129 4.91 2.74 14.61
N PRO A 130 6.19 3.15 14.88
CA PRO A 130 7.31 3.12 13.93
C PRO A 130 7.80 1.71 13.64
N LEU A 131 8.13 1.40 12.38
CA LEU A 131 8.48 0.05 11.96
C LEU A 131 9.44 0.08 10.78
N ASN A 132 10.48 -0.76 10.83
CA ASN A 132 11.40 -0.99 9.73
C ASN A 132 11.36 -2.44 9.28
N LEU A 133 11.23 -2.67 7.98
CA LEU A 133 11.31 -3.99 7.36
C LEU A 133 12.49 -3.99 6.39
N GLY A 134 13.47 -4.86 6.67
CA GLY A 134 14.70 -4.97 5.86
C GLY A 134 14.44 -5.59 4.49
N ASP A 135 15.41 -5.42 3.58
CA ASP A 135 15.36 -5.91 2.22
C ASP A 135 15.04 -7.41 2.14
N GLY A 136 14.15 -7.79 1.22
CA GLY A 136 13.76 -9.17 1.01
C GLY A 136 13.04 -9.83 2.18
N SER A 137 12.64 -9.06 3.21
CA SER A 137 11.86 -9.60 4.32
C SER A 137 10.43 -9.95 3.90
N THR A 138 9.83 -10.84 4.63
CA THR A 138 8.45 -11.31 4.38
C THR A 138 7.62 -11.25 5.65
N THR A 139 6.36 -10.86 5.56
CA THR A 139 5.40 -11.04 6.64
C THR A 139 4.38 -12.12 6.31
N GLY A 140 4.06 -12.98 7.28
CA GLY A 140 3.00 -13.98 7.09
C GLY A 140 1.61 -13.32 7.04
N ALA A 141 0.73 -13.80 6.16
CA ALA A 141 -0.63 -13.27 6.05
C ALA A 141 -1.38 -13.27 7.39
N GLY A 142 -2.19 -12.23 7.65
CA GLY A 142 -2.95 -12.08 8.89
C GLY A 142 -2.10 -11.72 10.11
N SER A 143 -0.89 -11.20 9.90
CA SER A 143 0.02 -10.84 10.99
C SER A 143 -0.14 -9.39 11.44
N THR A 144 0.01 -9.17 12.76
CA THR A 144 0.23 -7.85 13.33
C THR A 144 1.71 -7.72 13.67
N ILE A 145 2.44 -6.87 12.95
CA ILE A 145 3.89 -6.67 13.10
C ILE A 145 4.13 -5.43 13.95
N THR A 146 4.78 -5.60 15.09
CA THR A 146 4.99 -4.55 16.10
C THR A 146 6.47 -4.31 16.42
N ALA A 147 7.36 -5.01 15.76
CA ALA A 147 8.82 -4.87 15.91
C ALA A 147 9.52 -4.99 14.55
N ASP A 148 10.66 -4.36 14.42
CA ASP A 148 11.46 -4.35 13.20
C ASP A 148 11.75 -5.78 12.71
N VAL A 149 11.71 -5.94 11.38
CA VAL A 149 11.96 -7.23 10.72
C VAL A 149 13.30 -7.15 10.00
N PRO A 150 14.28 -7.99 10.38
CA PRO A 150 15.57 -8.03 9.69
C PRO A 150 15.44 -8.39 8.22
N ALA A 151 16.43 -8.00 7.42
CA ALA A 151 16.51 -8.40 6.02
C ALA A 151 16.46 -9.93 5.87
N GLN A 152 15.80 -10.41 4.80
CA GLN A 152 15.62 -11.83 4.46
C GLN A 152 14.89 -12.66 5.54
N ALA A 153 14.27 -12.03 6.53
CA ALA A 153 13.53 -12.73 7.59
C ALA A 153 12.05 -12.91 7.24
N LEU A 154 11.44 -13.95 7.79
CA LEU A 154 10.00 -14.13 7.84
C LEU A 154 9.47 -13.74 9.21
N ALA A 155 8.63 -12.73 9.29
CA ALA A 155 7.91 -12.34 10.49
C ALA A 155 6.48 -12.89 10.50
N VAL A 156 6.09 -13.55 11.60
CA VAL A 156 4.73 -14.07 11.77
C VAL A 156 4.19 -13.62 13.13
N GLY A 157 3.27 -12.66 13.11
CA GLY A 157 2.65 -12.08 14.29
C GLY A 157 1.17 -12.44 14.39
N ARG A 158 0.82 -13.74 14.47
CA ARG A 158 -0.56 -14.23 14.57
C ARG A 158 -0.67 -15.45 15.47
N GLY A 159 -1.85 -15.67 16.04
CA GLY A 159 -2.13 -16.85 16.84
C GLY A 159 -2.04 -18.17 16.04
N ARG A 160 -1.66 -19.25 16.71
CA ARG A 160 -1.70 -20.58 16.11
C ARG A 160 -3.15 -21.01 15.87
N GLN A 161 -3.48 -21.47 14.68
CA GLN A 161 -4.80 -22.01 14.37
C GLN A 161 -5.15 -23.20 15.30
N ARG A 162 -6.39 -23.22 15.77
CA ARG A 162 -6.99 -24.34 16.51
C ARG A 162 -8.27 -24.76 15.81
N ASN A 163 -8.39 -26.02 15.50
CA ASN A 163 -9.63 -26.60 14.97
C ASN A 163 -10.42 -27.19 16.14
N LEU A 164 -11.70 -26.86 16.22
CA LEU A 164 -12.64 -27.45 17.16
C LEU A 164 -13.49 -28.44 16.37
N GLU A 165 -13.17 -29.73 16.52
CA GLU A 165 -13.90 -30.81 15.84
C GLU A 165 -15.32 -30.93 16.40
N ASN A 166 -16.26 -31.34 15.55
CA ASN A 166 -17.67 -31.50 15.91
C ASN A 166 -18.36 -30.25 16.47
N TRP A 167 -17.89 -29.05 16.05
CA TRP A 167 -18.49 -27.76 16.46
C TRP A 167 -19.98 -27.72 16.06
N PRO A 168 -20.96 -27.65 17.03
CA PRO A 168 -22.35 -27.55 16.69
C PRO A 168 -22.68 -26.19 16.10
N ARG A 169 -23.11 -26.17 14.85
CA ARG A 169 -23.60 -24.91 14.25
C ARG A 169 -24.86 -24.44 14.97
N PRO A 170 -24.95 -23.14 15.29
CA PRO A 170 -26.21 -22.56 15.73
C PRO A 170 -27.32 -22.81 14.71
N THR A 171 -28.48 -23.25 15.14
CA THR A 171 -29.67 -23.38 14.31
C THR A 171 -30.69 -22.32 14.68
N LYS A 172 -31.46 -21.87 13.68
CA LYS A 172 -32.54 -20.91 13.91
C LYS A 172 -33.58 -21.53 14.83
N ARG A 173 -33.96 -20.83 15.89
CA ARG A 173 -35.10 -21.20 16.76
C ARG A 173 -36.42 -20.86 16.11
#